data_dbecfee39809e26e173c2889042e4f4b
#
_entry.id   dbecfee39809e26e173c2889042e4f4b
#
_cell.length_a   1.000
_cell.length_b   1.000
_cell.length_c   1.000
_cell.angle_alpha   90.00
_cell.angle_beta   90.00
_cell.angle_gamma   90.00
#
_symmetry.space_group_name_H-M   'P 1'
#
loop_
_entity.id
_entity.type
_entity.pdbx_description
1 polymer ?
#
loop_
_entity_poly.entity_id
_entity_poly.type
_entity_poly.pdbx_seq_one_letter_code
_entity_poly.pdbx_strand_id
1 'polypeptide(L)' 'MKEYEMVREIFNECANNQMRDVFFEELTLDDTDVYIHTLFQEKQAQIEKNVSSDGAVQYDVEVAGLRQRFIFSEI' A
#
# COMPACT_ATOMS: atom_id res chain seq x y z
N MET A 1 9.22 0.43 17.82
CA MET A 1 8.95 -0.28 16.56
C MET A 1 7.75 -1.18 16.72
N LYS A 2 6.91 -1.22 15.70
CA LYS A 2 5.73 -2.07 15.67
C LYS A 2 5.84 -3.07 14.55
N GLU A 3 5.28 -4.23 14.76
CA GLU A 3 5.21 -5.26 13.73
C GLU A 3 3.88 -5.18 13.00
N TYR A 4 3.95 -5.19 11.68
CA TYR A 4 2.78 -5.11 10.81
C TYR A 4 2.76 -6.26 9.82
N GLU A 5 1.57 -6.75 9.54
CA GLU A 5 1.31 -7.54 8.36
C GLU A 5 0.87 -6.59 7.25
N MET A 6 1.60 -6.57 6.15
CA MET A 6 1.29 -5.72 5.01
C MET A 6 0.75 -6.58 3.87
N VAL A 7 -0.40 -6.16 3.35
CA VAL A 7 -0.95 -6.71 2.11
C VAL A 7 -0.77 -5.66 1.03
N ARG A 8 -0.09 -6.02 -0.05
CA ARG A 8 0.12 -5.14 -1.20
C ARG A 8 -0.65 -5.69 -2.38
N GLU A 9 -1.54 -4.88 -2.92
CA GLU A 9 -2.31 -5.22 -4.12
C GLU A 9 -1.88 -4.29 -5.25
N ILE A 10 -1.56 -4.88 -6.40
CA ILE A 10 -1.22 -4.13 -7.60
C ILE A 10 -2.31 -4.40 -8.62
N PHE A 11 -2.99 -3.33 -9.05
CA PHE A 11 -4.06 -3.43 -10.04
C PHE A 11 -3.49 -3.20 -11.43
N ASN A 12 -3.36 -4.28 -12.21
CA ASN A 12 -2.92 -4.21 -13.59
C ASN A 12 -4.14 -4.14 -14.50
N GLU A 13 -4.34 -2.99 -15.14
CA GLU A 13 -5.38 -2.82 -16.14
C GLU A 13 -4.81 -3.14 -17.52
N CYS A 14 -4.79 -4.42 -17.88
CA CYS A 14 -4.62 -4.81 -19.28
C CYS A 14 -5.99 -4.83 -19.94
N ALA A 15 -6.05 -4.47 -21.22
CA ALA A 15 -7.29 -4.20 -21.96
C ALA A 15 -8.34 -5.32 -21.95
N ASN A 16 -7.99 -6.54 -21.57
CA ASN A 16 -8.91 -7.68 -21.50
C ASN A 16 -8.82 -8.51 -20.23
N ASN A 17 -7.94 -8.15 -19.29
CA ASN A 17 -7.78 -8.88 -18.05
C ASN A 17 -7.54 -7.91 -16.92
N GLN A 18 -8.47 -7.86 -15.97
CA GLN A 18 -8.25 -7.20 -14.71
C GLN A 18 -7.47 -8.19 -13.82
N MET A 19 -6.15 -8.15 -13.90
CA MET A 19 -5.30 -8.96 -13.05
C MET A 19 -4.86 -8.14 -11.84
N ARG A 20 -5.12 -8.69 -10.66
CA ARG A 20 -4.68 -8.11 -9.40
C ARG A 20 -3.63 -9.02 -8.81
N ASP A 21 -2.42 -8.49 -8.65
CA ASP A 21 -1.36 -9.19 -7.95
C ASP A 21 -1.43 -8.85 -6.47
N VAL A 22 -1.40 -9.86 -5.62
CA VAL A 22 -1.48 -9.69 -4.16
C VAL A 22 -0.22 -10.28 -3.52
N PHE A 23 0.44 -9.46 -2.70
CA PHE A 23 1.64 -9.85 -1.98
C PHE A 23 1.44 -9.67 -0.48
N PHE A 24 1.94 -10.61 0.31
CA PHE A 24 1.88 -10.56 1.77
C PHE A 24 3.29 -10.47 2.31
N GLU A 25 3.51 -9.55 3.26
CA GLU A 25 4.81 -9.34 3.86
C GLU A 25 4.67 -8.90 5.32
N GLU A 26 5.55 -9.40 6.19
CA GLU A 26 5.64 -8.92 7.57
C GLU A 26 6.76 -7.90 7.66
N LEU A 27 6.46 -6.75 8.26
CA LEU A 27 7.40 -5.63 8.38
C LEU A 27 7.42 -5.12 9.81
N THR A 28 8.62 -4.66 10.23
CA THR A 28 8.78 -3.93 11.48
C THR A 28 9.03 -2.47 11.14
N LEU A 29 8.11 -1.59 11.54
CA LEU A 29 8.12 -0.17 11.15
C LEU A 29 7.85 0.70 12.36
N ASP A 30 8.44 1.90 12.37
CA ASP A 30 8.09 2.95 13.33
C ASP A 30 6.82 3.69 12.89
N ASP A 31 6.70 3.96 11.59
CA ASP A 31 5.61 4.75 11.03
C ASP A 31 5.29 4.28 9.62
N THR A 32 4.03 3.90 9.38
CA THR A 32 3.59 3.45 8.05
C THR A 32 3.62 4.59 7.03
N ASP A 33 3.33 5.84 7.45
CA ASP A 33 3.39 7.00 6.54
C ASP A 33 4.80 7.18 6.00
N VAL A 34 5.81 7.10 6.88
CA VAL A 34 7.22 7.23 6.47
C VAL A 34 7.60 6.14 5.49
N TYR A 35 7.17 4.91 5.74
CA TYR A 35 7.45 3.79 4.86
C TYR A 35 6.88 4.03 3.45
N ILE A 36 5.61 4.42 3.36
CA ILE A 36 4.94 4.65 2.07
C ILE A 36 5.58 5.83 1.32
N HIS A 37 5.82 6.95 2.02
CA HIS A 37 6.42 8.12 1.38
C HIS A 37 7.86 7.85 0.93
N THR A 38 8.59 7.01 1.65
CA THR A 38 9.95 6.62 1.26
C THR A 38 9.96 5.77 -0.01
N LEU A 39 9.00 4.85 -0.15
CA LEU A 39 8.88 4.03 -1.35
C LEU A 39 8.62 4.86 -2.61
N PHE A 40 7.93 5.98 -2.48
CA PHE A 40 7.49 6.79 -3.62
C PHE A 40 8.09 8.20 -3.64
N GLN A 41 9.16 8.45 -2.88
CA GLN A 41 9.70 9.79 -2.69
C GLN A 41 10.23 10.44 -3.98
N GLU A 42 10.69 9.64 -4.96
CA GLU A 42 11.21 10.14 -6.23
C GLU A 42 10.18 10.07 -7.35
N LYS A 43 8.95 9.68 -7.03
CA LYS A 43 7.88 9.50 -8.00
C LYS A 43 6.75 10.46 -7.71
N GLN A 44 6.13 10.97 -8.76
CA GLN A 44 4.91 11.76 -8.61
C GLN A 44 3.75 10.82 -8.34
N ALA A 45 3.59 10.47 -7.08
CA ALA A 45 2.56 9.56 -6.63
C ALA A 45 1.42 10.32 -5.95
N GLN A 46 0.19 9.91 -6.23
CA GLN A 46 -0.97 10.36 -5.47
C GLN A 46 -1.23 9.31 -4.38
N ILE A 47 -1.16 9.74 -3.13
CA ILE A 47 -1.31 8.84 -1.98
C ILE A 47 -2.52 9.27 -1.18
N GLU A 48 -3.45 8.35 -0.99
CA GLU A 48 -4.63 8.55 -0.17
C GLU A 48 -4.61 7.57 1.00
N LYS A 49 -4.78 8.09 2.21
CA LYS A 49 -4.73 7.29 3.44
C LYS A 49 -6.13 7.14 4.03
N ASN A 50 -6.48 5.91 4.38
CA ASN A 50 -7.71 5.59 5.09
C ASN A 50 -7.40 4.71 6.29
N VAL A 51 -8.02 4.99 7.43
CA VAL A 51 -7.88 4.17 8.63
C VAL A 51 -9.23 3.51 8.90
N SER A 52 -9.22 2.18 9.00
CA SER A 52 -10.44 1.43 9.27
C SER A 52 -10.79 1.44 10.76
N SER A 53 -12.01 1.04 11.09
CA SER A 53 -12.49 1.03 12.47
C SER A 53 -11.75 0.04 13.37
N ASP A 54 -11.12 -0.98 12.79
CA ASP A 54 -10.33 -1.97 13.53
C ASP A 54 -8.86 -1.57 13.69
N GLY A 55 -8.48 -0.38 13.20
CA GLY A 55 -7.13 0.14 13.33
C GLY A 55 -6.19 -0.19 12.17
N ALA A 56 -6.65 -0.92 11.16
CA ALA A 56 -5.85 -1.16 9.97
C ALA A 56 -5.70 0.13 9.17
N VAL A 57 -4.51 0.35 8.60
CA VAL A 57 -4.20 1.56 7.83
C VAL A 57 -4.06 1.16 6.36
N GLN A 58 -4.84 1.81 5.51
CA GLN A 58 -4.83 1.55 4.08
C GLN A 58 -4.32 2.76 3.32
N TYR A 59 -3.44 2.51 2.36
CA TYR A 59 -2.94 3.53 1.45
C TYR A 59 -3.29 3.14 0.03
N ASP A 60 -3.96 4.03 -0.67
CA ASP A 60 -4.21 3.91 -2.10
C ASP A 60 -3.22 4.82 -2.82
N VAL A 61 -2.37 4.23 -3.67
CA VAL A 61 -1.30 4.94 -4.36
C VAL A 61 -1.48 4.80 -5.85
N GLU A 62 -1.39 5.93 -6.57
CA GLU A 62 -1.44 5.95 -8.02
C GLU A 62 -0.15 6.60 -8.55
N VAL A 63 0.60 5.85 -9.35
CA VAL A 63 1.84 6.31 -9.98
C VAL A 63 1.78 5.94 -11.45
N ALA A 64 1.90 6.96 -12.33
CA ALA A 64 1.96 6.75 -13.78
C ALA A 64 0.80 5.88 -14.32
N GLY A 65 -0.39 6.07 -13.75
CA GLY A 65 -1.58 5.30 -14.14
C GLY A 65 -1.70 3.92 -13.51
N LEU A 66 -0.71 3.49 -12.73
CA LEU A 66 -0.75 2.22 -12.03
C LEU A 66 -1.28 2.43 -10.61
N ARG A 67 -2.31 1.70 -10.25
CA ARG A 67 -2.92 1.78 -8.92
C ARG A 67 -2.39 0.65 -8.04
N GLN A 68 -2.05 0.99 -6.81
CA GLN A 68 -1.58 0.05 -5.80
C GLN A 68 -2.29 0.33 -4.49
N ARG A 69 -2.52 -0.72 -3.72
CA ARG A 69 -3.10 -0.62 -2.39
C ARG A 69 -2.20 -1.30 -1.38
N PHE A 70 -1.95 -0.62 -0.27
CA PHE A 70 -1.18 -1.16 0.84
C PHE A 70 -2.07 -1.16 2.07
N ILE A 71 -2.19 -2.31 2.71
CA ILE A 71 -2.98 -2.46 3.93
C ILE A 71 -2.05 -2.94 5.04
N PHE A 72 -1.95 -2.15 6.11
CA PHE A 72 -1.11 -2.48 7.26
C PHE A 72 -1.98 -2.85 8.44
N SER A 73 -1.78 -4.05 8.96
CA SER A 73 -2.44 -4.52 10.17
C SER A 73 -1.38 -4.79 11.22
N GLU A 74 -1.54 -4.19 12.41
CA GLU A 74 -0.61 -4.40 13.51
C GLU A 74 -0.77 -5.81 14.08
N ILE A 75 0.36 -6.50 14.23
CA ILE A 75 0.38 -7.86 14.77
C ILE A 75 0.45 -7.82 16.30
#